data_de86e22561924e03db66df8ae6971bbc
#
_entry.id   de86e22561924e03db66df8ae6971bbc
#
_cell.length_a   1.000
_cell.length_b   1.000
_cell.length_c   1.000
_cell.angle_alpha   90.00
_cell.angle_beta   90.00
_cell.angle_gamma   90.00
#
_symmetry.space_group_name_H-M   'P 1'
#
loop_
_entity.id
_entity.type
_entity.pdbx_description
1 polymer ?
#
loop_
_entity_poly.entity_id
_entity_poly.type
_entity_poly.pdbx_seq_one_letter_code
_entity_poly.pdbx_strand_id
1 'polypeptide(L)'
;MSDEGERVVLRVYDLSNGMARTMSQQFLGMQVDIVPHTGVFVYGREWFFSGGIQSAPSWGMMPMHEEIVLGQTGVPLEIFAEFIEGVREQYTAATYNLATNNCNHFSNAVVEFLAGVQVPERILNLPEQIMATPMGQAFMPMLAQMGGAMDPLGGGGGGGGGGGGGGGGGG
;
A
#
# COMPACT_ATOMS: atom_id res chain seq x y z
N MET A 1 -15.56 -33.29 5.77
CA MET A 1 -14.39 -32.42 5.94
C MET A 1 -14.40 -31.42 4.80
N SER A 2 -14.77 -30.20 5.10
CA SER A 2 -14.65 -29.15 4.12
C SER A 2 -13.18 -28.79 3.96
N ASP A 3 -12.66 -29.07 2.80
CA ASP A 3 -11.31 -28.70 2.39
C ASP A 3 -11.33 -27.24 1.94
N GLU A 4 -11.99 -26.41 2.76
CA GLU A 4 -12.07 -24.98 2.49
C GLU A 4 -10.83 -24.30 3.03
N GLY A 5 -9.93 -23.92 2.14
CA GLY A 5 -8.78 -23.11 2.47
C GLY A 5 -9.20 -21.72 2.95
N GLU A 6 -8.24 -20.95 3.45
CA GLU A 6 -8.46 -19.55 3.81
C GLU A 6 -8.80 -18.72 2.59
N ARG A 7 -9.80 -17.87 2.70
CA ARG A 7 -10.12 -16.92 1.63
C ARG A 7 -9.04 -15.88 1.49
N VAL A 8 -8.67 -15.60 0.25
CA VAL A 8 -7.72 -14.55 -0.11
C VAL A 8 -8.51 -13.40 -0.74
N VAL A 9 -8.55 -12.29 -0.04
CA VAL A 9 -9.37 -11.14 -0.43
C VAL A 9 -8.48 -9.91 -0.62
N LEU A 10 -8.61 -9.28 -1.78
CA LEU A 10 -7.95 -8.00 -2.04
C LEU A 10 -8.88 -6.86 -1.60
N ARG A 11 -8.39 -6.02 -0.71
CA ARG A 11 -9.08 -4.80 -0.29
C ARG A 11 -8.47 -3.61 -0.99
N VAL A 12 -9.32 -2.85 -1.69
CA VAL A 12 -8.90 -1.71 -2.50
C VAL A 12 -9.41 -0.43 -1.87
N TYR A 13 -8.52 0.53 -1.72
CA TYR A 13 -8.81 1.85 -1.16
C TYR A 13 -8.45 2.91 -2.19
N ASP A 14 -9.19 4.02 -2.20
CA ASP A 14 -8.90 5.16 -3.07
C ASP A 14 -8.18 6.25 -2.27
N LEU A 15 -6.86 6.38 -2.50
CA LEU A 15 -6.04 7.39 -1.83
C LEU A 15 -6.47 8.82 -2.15
N SER A 16 -7.13 9.04 -3.29
CA SER A 16 -7.61 10.35 -3.69
C SER A 16 -8.92 10.75 -3.01
N ASN A 17 -9.56 9.82 -2.29
CA ASN A 17 -10.84 10.02 -1.62
C ASN A 17 -11.91 10.61 -2.55
N GLY A 18 -12.02 10.07 -3.77
CA GLY A 18 -12.99 10.46 -4.79
C GLY A 18 -12.53 11.57 -5.73
N MET A 19 -11.41 12.23 -5.45
CA MET A 19 -10.93 13.34 -6.29
C MET A 19 -10.46 12.89 -7.67
N ALA A 20 -9.89 11.70 -7.78
CA ALA A 20 -9.41 11.19 -9.07
C ALA A 20 -10.57 11.09 -10.07
N ARG A 21 -11.70 10.55 -9.66
CA ARG A 21 -12.87 10.38 -10.53
C ARG A 21 -13.36 11.71 -11.11
N THR A 22 -13.34 12.78 -10.30
CA THR A 22 -13.91 14.07 -10.69
C THR A 22 -12.90 14.98 -11.40
N MET A 23 -11.60 14.84 -11.12
CA MET A 23 -10.60 15.82 -11.54
C MET A 23 -9.52 15.27 -12.46
N SER A 24 -9.36 13.96 -12.56
CA SER A 24 -8.24 13.35 -13.30
C SER A 24 -8.24 13.73 -14.79
N GLN A 25 -9.40 13.76 -15.44
CA GLN A 25 -9.49 14.11 -16.84
C GLN A 25 -8.95 15.53 -17.10
N GLN A 26 -9.24 16.45 -16.21
CA GLN A 26 -8.80 17.84 -16.29
C GLN A 26 -7.28 17.99 -16.05
N PHE A 27 -6.76 17.28 -15.06
CA PHE A 27 -5.36 17.42 -14.65
C PHE A 27 -4.40 16.50 -15.40
N LEU A 28 -4.84 15.28 -15.71
CA LEU A 28 -3.97 14.27 -16.32
C LEU A 28 -4.22 14.08 -17.82
N GLY A 29 -5.36 14.61 -18.33
CA GLY A 29 -5.78 14.33 -19.70
C GLY A 29 -6.29 12.91 -19.91
N MET A 30 -6.46 12.14 -18.84
CA MET A 30 -7.02 10.79 -18.87
C MET A 30 -7.92 10.57 -17.66
N GLN A 31 -8.93 9.72 -17.84
CA GLN A 31 -9.84 9.39 -16.75
C GLN A 31 -9.21 8.35 -15.84
N VAL A 32 -9.08 8.68 -14.55
CA VAL A 32 -8.63 7.80 -13.49
C VAL A 32 -9.72 7.80 -12.41
N ASP A 33 -10.31 6.65 -12.14
CA ASP A 33 -11.41 6.56 -11.19
C ASP A 33 -10.94 6.53 -9.73
N ILE A 34 -9.81 5.90 -9.48
CA ILE A 34 -9.22 5.81 -8.14
C ILE A 34 -7.70 5.92 -8.22
N VAL A 35 -7.08 6.29 -7.08
CA VAL A 35 -5.65 6.11 -6.86
C VAL A 35 -5.51 4.93 -5.89
N PRO A 36 -5.22 3.72 -6.38
CA PRO A 36 -5.39 2.53 -5.57
C PRO A 36 -4.28 2.30 -4.56
N HIS A 37 -4.69 2.03 -3.33
CA HIS A 37 -3.90 1.34 -2.31
C HIS A 37 -4.57 0.00 -2.06
N THR A 38 -3.78 -1.07 -1.90
CA THR A 38 -4.33 -2.39 -1.63
C THR A 38 -3.71 -3.03 -0.41
N GLY A 39 -4.52 -3.86 0.25
CA GLY A 39 -4.09 -4.82 1.25
C GLY A 39 -4.69 -6.18 0.94
N VAL A 40 -4.09 -7.23 1.44
CA VAL A 40 -4.59 -8.61 1.30
C VAL A 40 -5.12 -9.07 2.63
N PHE A 41 -6.40 -9.36 2.69
CA PHE A 41 -7.03 -9.92 3.89
C PHE A 41 -7.00 -11.44 3.80
N VAL A 42 -6.26 -12.04 4.71
CA VAL A 42 -6.12 -13.49 4.84
C VAL A 42 -5.68 -13.81 6.27
N TYR A 43 -6.05 -14.97 6.76
CA TYR A 43 -5.78 -15.41 8.15
C TYR A 43 -6.29 -14.40 9.20
N GLY A 44 -7.44 -13.77 8.91
CA GLY A 44 -8.07 -12.83 9.84
C GLY A 44 -7.41 -11.47 9.96
N ARG A 45 -6.44 -11.15 9.13
CA ARG A 45 -5.71 -9.87 9.15
C ARG A 45 -5.51 -9.34 7.74
N GLU A 46 -5.38 -8.03 7.63
CA GLU A 46 -5.02 -7.36 6.39
C GLU A 46 -3.51 -7.10 6.37
N TRP A 47 -2.85 -7.54 5.31
CA TRP A 47 -1.41 -7.43 5.09
C TRP A 47 -1.15 -6.40 4.00
N PHE A 48 -0.28 -5.45 4.26
CA PHE A 48 -0.04 -4.34 3.34
C PHE A 48 1.39 -3.81 3.47
N PHE A 49 1.81 -3.04 2.45
CA PHE A 49 3.12 -2.39 2.42
C PHE A 49 2.92 -0.88 2.63
N SER A 50 3.34 -0.38 3.78
CA SER A 50 3.31 1.03 4.13
C SER A 50 4.51 1.32 5.03
N GLY A 51 5.58 1.85 4.46
CA GLY A 51 6.85 2.05 5.16
C GLY A 51 7.58 0.76 5.56
N GLY A 52 7.04 -0.39 5.19
CA GLY A 52 7.47 -1.75 5.49
C GLY A 52 6.28 -2.67 5.42
N ILE A 53 6.49 -3.98 5.55
CA ILE A 53 5.40 -4.94 5.59
C ILE A 53 4.72 -4.87 6.95
N GLN A 54 3.40 -4.71 6.94
CA GLN A 54 2.59 -4.60 8.14
C GLN A 54 1.35 -5.47 8.04
N SER A 55 0.76 -5.79 9.19
CA SER A 55 -0.55 -6.40 9.27
C SER A 55 -1.36 -5.79 10.40
N ALA A 56 -2.66 -5.68 10.18
CA ALA A 56 -3.61 -5.14 11.14
C ALA A 56 -4.98 -5.78 10.89
N PRO A 57 -5.95 -5.63 11.80
CA PRO A 57 -7.33 -6.08 11.51
C PRO A 57 -7.90 -5.39 10.28
N SER A 58 -7.49 -4.17 9.99
CA SER A 58 -7.81 -3.41 8.78
C SER A 58 -6.77 -2.32 8.62
N TRP A 59 -6.50 -1.90 7.38
CA TRP A 59 -5.67 -0.73 7.12
C TRP A 59 -6.25 0.54 7.78
N GLY A 60 -7.58 0.71 7.69
CA GLY A 60 -8.32 1.63 8.54
C GLY A 60 -8.13 3.12 8.31
N MET A 61 -7.31 3.54 7.37
CA MET A 61 -7.02 4.96 7.12
C MET A 61 -8.09 5.66 6.29
N MET A 62 -8.84 4.90 5.50
CA MET A 62 -9.90 5.38 4.63
C MET A 62 -11.00 4.33 4.55
N PRO A 63 -12.23 4.73 4.15
CA PRO A 63 -13.27 3.76 3.82
C PRO A 63 -12.79 2.84 2.68
N MET A 64 -13.12 1.58 2.79
CA MET A 64 -12.80 0.60 1.75
C MET A 64 -13.62 0.91 0.49
N HIS A 65 -12.95 0.98 -0.65
CA HIS A 65 -13.58 1.26 -1.94
C HIS A 65 -14.18 0.01 -2.56
N GLU A 66 -13.43 -1.09 -2.55
CA GLU A 66 -13.81 -2.34 -3.21
C GLU A 66 -13.15 -3.50 -2.50
N GLU A 67 -13.85 -4.62 -2.49
CA GLU A 67 -13.32 -5.88 -1.95
C GLU A 67 -13.46 -6.95 -3.03
N ILE A 68 -12.34 -7.60 -3.38
CA ILE A 68 -12.30 -8.60 -4.45
C ILE A 68 -11.83 -9.92 -3.88
N VAL A 69 -12.68 -10.94 -3.94
CA VAL A 69 -12.30 -12.30 -3.57
C VAL A 69 -11.47 -12.88 -4.71
N LEU A 70 -10.19 -13.12 -4.47
CA LEU A 70 -9.27 -13.62 -5.49
C LEU A 70 -9.18 -15.14 -5.51
N GLY A 71 -9.55 -15.80 -4.42
CA GLY A 71 -9.50 -17.23 -4.33
C GLY A 71 -9.37 -17.72 -2.90
N GLN A 72 -8.82 -18.91 -2.76
CA GLN A 72 -8.54 -19.54 -1.47
C GLN A 72 -7.13 -20.09 -1.47
N THR A 73 -6.56 -20.23 -0.28
CA THR A 73 -5.23 -20.80 -0.11
C THR A 73 -5.27 -21.96 0.86
N GLY A 74 -4.54 -23.02 0.53
CA GLY A 74 -4.26 -24.11 1.47
C GLY A 74 -2.93 -23.93 2.22
N VAL A 75 -2.24 -22.81 2.00
CA VAL A 75 -0.96 -22.54 2.67
C VAL A 75 -1.20 -22.28 4.16
N PRO A 76 -0.52 -23.00 5.07
CA PRO A 76 -0.63 -22.71 6.49
C PRO A 76 -0.04 -21.35 6.84
N LEU A 77 -0.57 -20.74 7.90
CA LEU A 77 -0.09 -19.44 8.38
C LEU A 77 1.42 -19.43 8.64
N GLU A 78 1.96 -20.51 9.17
CA GLU A 78 3.40 -20.63 9.50
C GLU A 78 4.26 -20.52 8.23
N ILE A 79 3.82 -21.14 7.15
CA ILE A 79 4.52 -21.06 5.86
C ILE A 79 4.39 -19.67 5.25
N PHE A 80 3.22 -19.06 5.37
CA PHE A 80 3.04 -17.67 4.95
C PHE A 80 3.94 -16.72 5.74
N ALA A 81 4.07 -16.91 7.04
CA ALA A 81 4.96 -16.11 7.88
C ALA A 81 6.43 -16.23 7.44
N GLU A 82 6.87 -17.42 7.04
CA GLU A 82 8.20 -17.61 6.46
C GLU A 82 8.36 -16.86 5.15
N PHE A 83 7.34 -16.88 4.30
CA PHE A 83 7.35 -16.12 3.06
C PHE A 83 7.50 -14.61 3.34
N ILE A 84 6.73 -14.08 4.28
CA ILE A 84 6.80 -12.66 4.66
C ILE A 84 8.20 -12.30 5.15
N GLU A 85 8.80 -13.11 6.01
CA GLU A 85 10.18 -12.87 6.48
C GLU A 85 11.18 -12.92 5.33
N GLY A 86 10.99 -13.83 4.38
CA GLY A 86 11.87 -13.99 3.22
C GLY A 86 11.85 -12.80 2.26
N VAL A 87 10.77 -12.06 2.21
CA VAL A 87 10.63 -10.90 1.31
C VAL A 87 10.70 -9.55 2.03
N ARG A 88 10.87 -9.56 3.34
CA ARG A 88 10.81 -8.34 4.14
C ARG A 88 11.81 -7.27 3.68
N GLU A 89 13.01 -7.65 3.28
CA GLU A 89 14.03 -6.73 2.78
C GLU A 89 13.68 -6.10 1.44
N GLN A 90 12.80 -6.72 0.66
CA GLN A 90 12.36 -6.20 -0.64
C GLN A 90 11.30 -5.10 -0.48
N TYR A 91 10.63 -5.05 0.67
CA TYR A 91 9.52 -4.12 0.91
C TYR A 91 9.79 -3.31 2.18
N THR A 92 10.62 -2.28 2.04
CA THR A 92 11.00 -1.35 3.10
C THR A 92 10.74 0.08 2.67
N ALA A 93 10.80 1.02 3.61
CA ALA A 93 10.71 2.44 3.26
C ALA A 93 11.79 2.84 2.26
N ALA A 94 13.00 2.27 2.38
CA ALA A 94 14.12 2.57 1.50
C ALA A 94 13.96 1.98 0.10
N THR A 95 13.30 0.84 -0.03
CA THR A 95 13.09 0.16 -1.32
C THR A 95 11.80 0.58 -2.01
N TYR A 96 10.94 1.32 -1.34
CA TYR A 96 9.66 1.77 -1.91
C TYR A 96 9.90 2.57 -3.18
N ASN A 97 9.20 2.20 -4.24
CA ASN A 97 9.19 2.92 -5.51
C ASN A 97 7.78 2.89 -6.07
N LEU A 98 7.22 4.08 -6.29
CA LEU A 98 5.84 4.23 -6.70
C LEU A 98 5.51 3.49 -8.01
N ALA A 99 6.44 3.45 -8.95
CA ALA A 99 6.23 2.79 -10.23
C ALA A 99 6.53 1.29 -10.20
N THR A 100 7.54 0.86 -9.44
CA THR A 100 8.08 -0.50 -9.55
C THR A 100 8.01 -1.33 -8.28
N ASN A 101 7.79 -0.71 -7.11
CA ASN A 101 7.76 -1.43 -5.84
C ASN A 101 6.86 -0.73 -4.82
N ASN A 102 5.58 -0.68 -5.11
CA ASN A 102 4.57 -0.03 -4.28
C ASN A 102 3.69 -1.05 -3.53
N CYS A 103 2.68 -0.56 -2.81
CA CYS A 103 1.74 -1.40 -2.06
C CYS A 103 1.04 -2.45 -2.92
N ASN A 104 0.76 -2.13 -4.18
CA ASN A 104 0.06 -3.05 -5.09
C ASN A 104 0.99 -4.16 -5.58
N HIS A 105 2.28 -3.89 -5.74
CA HIS A 105 3.28 -4.91 -6.07
C HIS A 105 3.46 -5.89 -4.92
N PHE A 106 3.46 -5.41 -3.68
CA PHE A 106 3.49 -6.29 -2.51
C PHE A 106 2.24 -7.18 -2.46
N SER A 107 1.06 -6.59 -2.61
CA SER A 107 -0.18 -7.36 -2.64
C SER A 107 -0.15 -8.42 -3.73
N ASN A 108 0.39 -8.09 -4.90
CA ASN A 108 0.52 -9.04 -6.01
C ASN A 108 1.42 -10.22 -5.64
N ALA A 109 2.56 -9.96 -5.02
CA ALA A 109 3.47 -11.02 -4.56
C ALA A 109 2.79 -11.95 -3.56
N VAL A 110 2.00 -11.39 -2.65
CA VAL A 110 1.25 -12.15 -1.65
C VAL A 110 0.21 -13.05 -2.31
N VAL A 111 -0.61 -12.51 -3.20
CA VAL A 111 -1.69 -13.32 -3.81
C VAL A 111 -1.14 -14.35 -4.79
N GLU A 112 -0.02 -14.09 -5.46
CA GLU A 112 0.66 -15.11 -6.26
C GLU A 112 1.14 -16.27 -5.40
N PHE A 113 1.76 -15.97 -4.28
CA PHE A 113 2.23 -17.00 -3.35
C PHE A 113 1.08 -17.82 -2.77
N LEU A 114 0.01 -17.16 -2.35
CA LEU A 114 -1.09 -17.83 -1.66
C LEU A 114 -2.04 -18.60 -2.59
N ALA A 115 -2.34 -18.04 -3.76
CA ALA A 115 -3.41 -18.57 -4.61
C ALA A 115 -3.02 -18.71 -6.08
N GLY A 116 -1.79 -18.35 -6.46
CA GLY A 116 -1.34 -18.44 -7.84
C GLY A 116 -2.06 -17.49 -8.79
N VAL A 117 -2.58 -16.39 -8.27
CA VAL A 117 -3.32 -15.38 -9.03
C VAL A 117 -2.60 -14.03 -8.98
N GLN A 118 -3.05 -13.09 -9.80
CA GLN A 118 -2.49 -11.74 -9.82
C GLN A 118 -3.54 -10.71 -9.42
N VAL A 119 -3.07 -9.59 -8.87
CA VAL A 119 -3.90 -8.40 -8.68
C VAL A 119 -4.36 -7.92 -10.06
N PRO A 120 -5.62 -7.46 -10.22
CA PRO A 120 -6.10 -6.97 -11.51
C PRO A 120 -5.18 -5.93 -12.15
N GLU A 121 -4.95 -6.05 -13.45
CA GLU A 121 -4.07 -5.15 -14.19
C GLU A 121 -4.47 -3.69 -14.09
N ARG A 122 -5.78 -3.42 -14.03
CA ARG A 122 -6.31 -2.06 -13.85
C ARG A 122 -5.79 -1.38 -12.57
N ILE A 123 -5.34 -2.18 -11.60
CA ILE A 123 -4.76 -1.69 -10.35
C ILE A 123 -3.24 -1.64 -10.45
N LEU A 124 -2.61 -2.73 -10.91
CA LEU A 124 -1.16 -2.82 -10.98
C LEU A 124 -0.52 -1.82 -11.94
N ASN A 125 -1.16 -1.57 -13.08
CA ASN A 125 -0.58 -0.75 -14.14
C ASN A 125 -0.93 0.73 -14.02
N LEU A 126 -1.83 1.09 -13.12
CA LEU A 126 -2.31 2.47 -13.03
C LEU A 126 -1.21 3.47 -12.65
N PRO A 127 -0.31 3.22 -11.69
CA PRO A 127 0.76 4.15 -11.39
C PRO A 127 1.63 4.48 -12.60
N GLU A 128 2.00 3.48 -13.40
CA GLU A 128 2.78 3.71 -14.62
C GLU A 128 2.02 4.55 -15.65
N GLN A 129 0.72 4.29 -15.80
CA GLN A 129 -0.13 5.05 -16.71
C GLN A 129 -0.22 6.52 -16.30
N ILE A 130 -0.35 6.78 -15.01
CA ILE A 130 -0.38 8.14 -14.47
C ILE A 130 0.99 8.81 -14.67
N MET A 131 2.08 8.11 -14.40
CA MET A 131 3.43 8.63 -14.57
C MET A 131 3.82 8.87 -16.02
N ALA A 132 3.10 8.30 -16.97
CA ALA A 132 3.26 8.59 -18.40
C ALA A 132 2.76 10.00 -18.76
N THR A 133 1.99 10.64 -17.89
CA THR A 133 1.50 12.00 -18.13
C THR A 133 2.38 13.03 -17.43
N PRO A 134 2.59 14.25 -18.00
CA PRO A 134 3.40 15.28 -17.35
C PRO A 134 2.89 15.69 -15.96
N MET A 135 1.57 15.83 -15.81
CA MET A 135 0.98 16.18 -14.52
C MET A 135 1.08 15.04 -13.52
N GLY A 136 0.98 13.80 -13.98
CA GLY A 136 1.19 12.64 -13.13
C GLY A 136 2.59 12.62 -12.54
N GLN A 137 3.60 12.94 -13.31
CA GLN A 137 4.97 13.03 -12.84
C GLN A 137 5.15 14.06 -11.72
N ALA A 138 4.37 15.16 -11.78
CA ALA A 138 4.42 16.20 -10.76
C ALA A 138 3.66 15.80 -9.48
N PHE A 139 2.55 15.07 -9.61
CA PHE A 139 1.70 14.71 -8.47
C PHE A 139 2.10 13.41 -7.77
N MET A 140 2.71 12.48 -8.48
CA MET A 140 3.00 11.16 -7.93
C MET A 140 3.91 11.16 -6.71
N PRO A 141 4.97 12.00 -6.62
CA PRO A 141 5.77 12.07 -5.39
C PRO A 141 4.96 12.46 -4.16
N MET A 142 3.97 13.34 -4.33
CA MET A 142 3.09 13.75 -3.25
C MET A 142 2.18 12.59 -2.81
N LEU A 143 1.64 11.84 -3.76
CA LEU A 143 0.81 10.66 -3.48
C LEU A 143 1.63 9.56 -2.79
N ALA A 144 2.88 9.38 -3.20
CA ALA A 144 3.79 8.44 -2.56
C ALA A 144 4.04 8.80 -1.10
N GLN A 145 4.23 10.09 -0.81
CA GLN A 145 4.37 10.56 0.57
C GLN A 145 3.10 10.33 1.38
N MET A 146 1.93 10.54 0.80
CA MET A 146 0.66 10.27 1.47
C MET A 146 0.51 8.79 1.80
N GLY A 147 0.83 7.89 0.85
CA GLY A 147 0.78 6.44 1.08
C GLY A 147 1.74 5.97 2.15
N GLY A 148 2.95 6.55 2.21
CA GLY A 148 3.93 6.24 3.23
C GLY A 148 3.64 6.87 4.58
N ALA A 149 2.98 8.04 4.61
CA ALA A 149 2.61 8.74 5.84
C ALA A 149 1.36 8.16 6.50
N MET A 150 0.52 7.44 5.75
CA MET A 150 -0.71 6.82 6.23
C MET A 150 -0.44 5.43 6.82
N ASP A 151 0.46 5.35 7.78
CA ASP A 151 0.77 4.11 8.49
C ASP A 151 -0.06 4.04 9.77
N PRO A 152 -1.04 3.14 9.87
CA PRO A 152 -1.88 3.04 11.07
C PRO A 152 -1.12 2.51 12.29
N LEU A 153 0.03 1.89 12.10
CA LEU A 153 0.83 1.33 13.18
C LEU A 153 2.11 2.13 13.41
N GLY A 154 2.43 3.04 12.48
CA GLY A 154 3.63 3.83 12.54
C GLY A 154 3.52 4.89 13.58
N GLY A 155 4.22 4.71 14.65
CA GLY A 155 4.57 5.83 15.46
C GLY A 155 5.34 6.80 14.60
N GLY A 156 4.74 7.91 14.25
CA GLY A 156 5.44 8.96 13.54
C GLY A 156 6.69 9.32 14.28
N GLY A 157 7.82 8.96 13.73
CA GLY A 157 9.09 9.46 14.21
C GLY A 157 9.14 10.96 13.96
N GLY A 158 8.43 11.70 14.76
CA GLY A 158 8.56 13.13 14.82
C GLY A 158 9.89 13.45 15.45
N GLY A 159 10.91 13.58 14.64
CA GLY A 159 12.17 14.11 15.08
C GLY A 159 11.98 15.58 15.43
N GLY A 160 11.48 15.85 16.58
CA GLY A 160 11.53 17.18 17.15
C GLY A 160 12.92 17.50 17.61
N GLY A 161 13.73 18.01 16.74
CA GLY A 161 14.99 18.59 17.12
C GLY A 161 14.78 19.93 17.78
N GLY A 162 14.51 19.95 19.06
CA GLY A 162 14.53 21.15 19.84
C GLY A 162 15.95 21.50 20.22
N GLY A 163 16.61 22.28 19.45
CA GLY A 163 17.84 22.92 19.84
C GLY A 163 17.58 24.12 20.70
N GLY A 164 17.60 23.96 21.99
CA GLY A 164 17.62 25.07 22.91
C GLY A 164 19.04 25.47 23.26
N GLY A 165 19.58 26.42 22.58
CA GLY A 165 20.80 27.09 23.01
C GLY A 165 20.49 28.14 24.04
N GLY A 166 20.80 27.94 25.26
CA GLY A 166 20.81 28.96 26.26
C GLY A 166 22.22 29.43 26.53
N GLY A 167 22.63 30.52 25.98
CA GLY A 167 23.81 31.22 26.41
C GLY A 167 23.54 32.04 27.65
N GLY A 168 24.18 31.79 28.70
CA GLY A 168 24.17 32.67 29.82
C GLY A 168 25.47 33.36 30.02
N GLY A 169 25.49 34.59 29.93
CA GLY A 169 26.59 35.42 30.18
C GLY A 169 26.97 35.62 31.59
N GLY A 170 27.80 35.93 31.92
CA GLY A 170 28.46 36.53 32.70
C GLY A 170 28.81 37.46 33.62
N GLY A 171 29.45 38.09 33.94
CA GLY A 171 29.70 39.09 34.87
C GLY A 171 31.09 39.06 35.47
#